data_7207c7a67882874a84243e369fa73f6a
#
_entry.id   7207c7a67882874a84243e369fa73f6a
#
_cell.length_a   1.000
_cell.length_b   1.000
_cell.length_c   1.000
_cell.angle_alpha   90.00
_cell.angle_beta   90.00
_cell.angle_gamma   90.00
#
_symmetry.space_group_name_H-M   'P 1'
#
loop_
_entity.id
_entity.type
_entity.pdbx_description
1 polymer ?
#
loop_
_entity_poly.entity_id
_entity_poly.type
_entity_poly.pdbx_seq_one_letter_code
_entity_poly.pdbx_strand_id
1 'polypeptide(L)'
;MKIGLIARCEIARGLGIQSKNFFDHMPVERVLLVRMPRIDSAERPDWYPGCTEVRYNDYEHTIDETVAREWMDGLDVVFSVETPYHWQLPRWGREMGVKTVIQGNPEFVRHNLAGYEHLAAPDAWWWPTTWRLDKLPAGKVMPVPMPDHEPTGASGGPLRIMHSTGKRAFADRNGTDIFISMLSALRADVHVSAFGLDYCLPEMPRPRGWTLSVEEQGVEDRWTMYDNQHILVLPRRYGGLCLPALEAASRGVAVLMPNCSPNETLASLLIEPRRTRTLNLPAGQVDSYEVNHLDLARDIMQYATTPSAITQAQQQSLQMVTRWSTMRQVYLDEFARVLA
;
A
#
# COMPACT_ATOMS: atom_id res chain seq x y z
N MET A 1 -16.32 -11.87 -19.42
CA MET A 1 -14.97 -11.92 -18.86
C MET A 1 -15.07 -12.37 -17.41
N LYS A 2 -14.49 -13.50 -17.10
CA LYS A 2 -14.46 -14.12 -15.77
C LYS A 2 -13.08 -13.89 -15.14
N ILE A 3 -13.03 -13.06 -14.11
CA ILE A 3 -11.80 -12.68 -13.44
C ILE A 3 -11.63 -13.53 -12.18
N GLY A 4 -10.49 -14.22 -12.05
CA GLY A 4 -10.05 -14.82 -10.80
C GLY A 4 -9.09 -13.86 -10.07
N LEU A 5 -9.27 -13.67 -8.76
CA LEU A 5 -8.42 -12.86 -7.92
C LEU A 5 -7.60 -13.75 -6.98
N ILE A 6 -6.28 -13.64 -7.03
CA ILE A 6 -5.42 -14.20 -5.98
C ILE A 6 -5.19 -13.15 -4.92
N ALA A 7 -5.60 -13.45 -3.70
CA ALA A 7 -5.63 -12.52 -2.59
C ALA A 7 -4.95 -13.10 -1.34
N ARG A 8 -4.55 -12.22 -0.43
CA ARG A 8 -4.07 -12.62 0.89
C ARG A 8 -5.22 -12.77 1.88
N CYS A 9 -5.08 -13.72 2.79
CA CYS A 9 -6.04 -13.91 3.88
C CYS A 9 -6.02 -12.76 4.90
N GLU A 10 -4.89 -12.03 5.01
CA GLU A 10 -4.71 -11.02 6.05
C GLU A 10 -5.45 -9.73 5.70
N ILE A 11 -6.59 -9.56 6.32
CA ILE A 11 -7.48 -8.43 6.08
C ILE A 11 -6.96 -7.10 6.62
N ALA A 12 -6.14 -7.13 7.66
CA ALA A 12 -5.62 -5.93 8.32
C ALA A 12 -4.28 -5.43 7.73
N ARG A 13 -3.79 -6.05 6.65
CA ARG A 13 -2.51 -5.69 6.03
C ARG A 13 -2.69 -5.13 4.63
N GLY A 14 -1.72 -4.35 4.19
CA GLY A 14 -1.77 -3.65 2.92
C GLY A 14 -2.21 -4.50 1.73
N LEU A 15 -1.74 -5.75 1.63
CA LEU A 15 -2.11 -6.64 0.52
C LEU A 15 -3.55 -7.14 0.59
N GLY A 16 -4.02 -7.55 1.77
CA GLY A 16 -5.41 -7.93 1.94
C GLY A 16 -6.34 -6.77 1.63
N ILE A 17 -5.97 -5.58 2.11
CA ILE A 17 -6.67 -4.32 1.84
C ILE A 17 -6.71 -4.00 0.34
N GLN A 18 -5.58 -4.11 -0.36
CA GLN A 18 -5.52 -3.86 -1.80
C GLN A 18 -6.36 -4.88 -2.58
N SER A 19 -6.32 -6.15 -2.20
CA SER A 19 -7.12 -7.21 -2.81
C SER A 19 -8.61 -6.99 -2.59
N LYS A 20 -9.01 -6.63 -1.36
CA LYS A 20 -10.40 -6.31 -1.04
C LYS A 20 -10.90 -5.10 -1.81
N ASN A 21 -10.09 -4.04 -1.87
CA ASN A 21 -10.40 -2.84 -2.63
C ASN A 21 -10.61 -3.14 -4.13
N PHE A 22 -9.78 -4.01 -4.71
CA PHE A 22 -9.98 -4.47 -6.08
C PHE A 22 -11.28 -5.28 -6.22
N PHE A 23 -11.52 -6.22 -5.31
CA PHE A 23 -12.71 -7.07 -5.33
C PHE A 23 -14.01 -6.25 -5.27
N ASP A 24 -14.07 -5.24 -4.42
CA ASP A 24 -15.28 -4.43 -4.22
C ASP A 24 -15.68 -3.61 -5.46
N HIS A 25 -14.73 -3.38 -6.38
CA HIS A 25 -14.96 -2.51 -7.53
C HIS A 25 -14.90 -3.23 -8.88
N MET A 26 -14.42 -4.48 -8.92
CA MET A 26 -14.25 -5.25 -10.14
C MET A 26 -15.14 -6.51 -10.14
N PRO A 27 -15.58 -6.98 -11.31
CA PRO A 27 -16.43 -8.15 -11.42
C PRO A 27 -15.63 -9.45 -11.24
N VAL A 28 -15.19 -9.70 -10.02
CA VAL A 28 -14.43 -10.91 -9.66
C VAL A 28 -15.37 -12.10 -9.57
N GLU A 29 -15.04 -13.16 -10.31
CA GLU A 29 -15.82 -14.40 -10.35
C GLU A 29 -15.43 -15.33 -9.19
N ARG A 30 -14.11 -15.51 -8.96
CA ARG A 30 -13.55 -16.42 -7.95
C ARG A 30 -12.37 -15.78 -7.22
N VAL A 31 -12.17 -16.18 -5.98
CA VAL A 31 -11.04 -15.75 -5.16
C VAL A 31 -10.25 -16.96 -4.68
N LEU A 32 -8.92 -16.92 -4.86
CA LEU A 32 -7.98 -17.87 -4.26
C LEU A 32 -7.24 -17.16 -3.13
N LEU A 33 -7.45 -17.61 -1.90
CA LEU A 33 -6.80 -17.04 -0.71
C LEU A 33 -5.49 -17.75 -0.41
N VAL A 34 -4.40 -16.98 -0.34
CA VAL A 34 -3.06 -17.48 0.01
C VAL A 34 -2.76 -17.12 1.46
N ARG A 35 -2.47 -18.15 2.28
CA ARG A 35 -2.11 -17.98 3.69
C ARG A 35 -0.68 -17.50 3.87
N MET A 36 -0.43 -16.75 4.94
CA MET A 36 0.91 -16.41 5.42
C MET A 36 1.23 -17.22 6.67
N PRO A 37 2.47 -17.79 6.78
CA PRO A 37 2.86 -18.46 8.00
C PRO A 37 2.88 -17.51 9.18
N ARG A 38 2.55 -18.01 10.34
CA ARG A 38 2.63 -17.33 11.65
C ARG A 38 1.74 -16.09 11.82
N ILE A 39 0.68 -15.99 11.04
CA ILE A 39 -0.31 -14.95 11.23
C ILE A 39 -1.62 -15.66 11.51
N ASP A 40 -2.10 -15.53 12.75
CA ASP A 40 -3.48 -15.86 13.12
C ASP A 40 -4.42 -14.85 12.45
N SER A 41 -4.52 -14.94 11.15
CA SER A 41 -5.55 -14.22 10.42
C SER A 41 -6.81 -15.07 10.50
N ALA A 42 -7.82 -14.56 11.16
CA ALA A 42 -9.14 -15.15 11.04
C ALA A 42 -9.49 -15.23 9.55
N GLU A 43 -9.80 -16.43 9.10
CA GLU A 43 -10.30 -16.62 7.74
C GLU A 43 -11.62 -15.85 7.63
N ARG A 44 -11.67 -14.91 6.68
CA ARG A 44 -12.84 -14.07 6.45
C ARG A 44 -13.37 -14.30 5.03
N PRO A 45 -14.00 -15.49 4.74
CA PRO A 45 -14.65 -15.72 3.47
C PRO A 45 -15.78 -14.72 3.20
N ASP A 46 -16.40 -14.19 4.26
CA ASP A 46 -17.39 -13.12 4.22
C ASP A 46 -16.85 -11.78 3.65
N TRP A 47 -15.54 -11.64 3.54
CA TRP A 47 -14.90 -10.50 2.90
C TRP A 47 -15.12 -10.44 1.39
N TYR A 48 -15.47 -11.55 0.77
CA TYR A 48 -15.65 -11.66 -0.66
C TYR A 48 -17.08 -12.10 -1.01
N PRO A 49 -18.10 -11.30 -0.62
CA PRO A 49 -19.51 -11.67 -0.85
C PRO A 49 -19.83 -11.66 -2.33
N GLY A 50 -20.63 -12.62 -2.77
CA GLY A 50 -21.16 -12.67 -4.15
C GLY A 50 -20.23 -13.27 -5.20
N CYS A 51 -18.98 -13.66 -4.87
CA CYS A 51 -18.18 -14.47 -5.78
C CYS A 51 -18.67 -15.93 -5.78
N THR A 52 -18.45 -16.62 -6.90
CA THR A 52 -18.96 -18.00 -7.06
C THR A 52 -18.15 -19.00 -6.25
N GLU A 53 -16.91 -18.69 -5.93
CA GLU A 53 -16.01 -19.56 -5.17
C GLU A 53 -14.96 -18.75 -4.41
N VAL A 54 -14.77 -19.08 -3.13
CA VAL A 54 -13.62 -18.69 -2.33
C VAL A 54 -12.89 -19.97 -1.95
N ARG A 55 -11.70 -20.16 -2.50
CA ARG A 55 -10.86 -21.35 -2.24
C ARG A 55 -9.64 -20.95 -1.44
N TYR A 56 -9.28 -21.79 -0.48
CA TYR A 56 -8.06 -21.62 0.31
C TYR A 56 -6.92 -22.45 -0.26
N ASN A 57 -5.76 -21.85 -0.30
CA ASN A 57 -4.53 -22.55 -0.57
C ASN A 57 -3.79 -22.78 0.76
N ASP A 58 -3.65 -24.03 1.17
CA ASP A 58 -3.05 -24.42 2.45
C ASP A 58 -1.52 -24.33 2.48
N TYR A 59 -0.88 -24.05 1.35
CA TYR A 59 0.57 -23.89 1.24
C TYR A 59 0.98 -22.47 1.64
N GLU A 60 1.86 -22.40 2.62
CA GLU A 60 2.41 -21.15 3.10
C GLU A 60 3.26 -20.45 2.03
N HIS A 61 3.00 -19.17 1.75
CA HIS A 61 3.72 -18.29 0.80
C HIS A 61 3.70 -18.71 -0.67
N THR A 62 3.11 -19.82 -1.03
CA THR A 62 3.07 -20.29 -2.40
C THR A 62 1.70 -20.83 -2.75
N ILE A 63 1.51 -21.21 -4.00
CA ILE A 63 0.28 -21.83 -4.50
C ILE A 63 0.60 -23.26 -4.95
N ASP A 64 -0.19 -24.23 -4.52
CA ASP A 64 -0.14 -25.58 -5.04
C ASP A 64 -0.64 -25.63 -6.49
N GLU A 65 0.07 -26.37 -7.35
CA GLU A 65 -0.27 -26.46 -8.77
C GLU A 65 -1.66 -27.06 -9.01
N THR A 66 -1.99 -28.14 -8.30
CA THR A 66 -3.29 -28.81 -8.46
C THR A 66 -4.42 -27.87 -8.06
N VAL A 67 -4.30 -27.23 -6.90
CA VAL A 67 -5.27 -26.24 -6.41
C VAL A 67 -5.42 -25.10 -7.40
N ALA A 68 -4.29 -24.57 -7.92
CA ALA A 68 -4.31 -23.46 -8.87
C ALA A 68 -5.02 -23.86 -10.17
N ARG A 69 -4.70 -25.03 -10.74
CA ARG A 69 -5.29 -25.49 -11.99
C ARG A 69 -6.80 -25.73 -11.85
N GLU A 70 -7.24 -26.42 -10.81
CA GLU A 70 -8.66 -26.64 -10.56
C GLU A 70 -9.42 -25.32 -10.38
N TRP A 71 -8.83 -24.39 -9.64
CA TRP A 71 -9.45 -23.08 -9.40
C TRP A 71 -9.50 -22.19 -10.66
N MET A 72 -8.48 -22.28 -11.53
CA MET A 72 -8.43 -21.50 -12.78
C MET A 72 -9.37 -22.02 -13.85
N ASP A 73 -9.85 -23.25 -13.75
CA ASP A 73 -10.67 -23.87 -14.80
C ASP A 73 -11.90 -23.03 -15.16
N GLY A 74 -12.02 -22.65 -16.43
CA GLY A 74 -13.10 -21.84 -16.96
C GLY A 74 -13.04 -20.34 -16.62
N LEU A 75 -11.94 -19.84 -16.03
CA LEU A 75 -11.66 -18.40 -15.96
C LEU A 75 -11.07 -17.89 -17.28
N ASP A 76 -11.26 -16.60 -17.56
CA ASP A 76 -10.63 -15.94 -18.71
C ASP A 76 -9.27 -15.34 -18.31
N VAL A 77 -9.18 -14.77 -17.10
CA VAL A 77 -7.98 -14.10 -16.60
C VAL A 77 -7.84 -14.26 -15.10
N VAL A 78 -6.59 -14.42 -14.66
CA VAL A 78 -6.19 -14.37 -13.24
C VAL A 78 -5.47 -13.06 -12.97
N PHE A 79 -5.91 -12.35 -11.94
CA PHE A 79 -5.26 -11.16 -11.42
C PHE A 79 -4.60 -11.46 -10.07
N SER A 80 -3.32 -11.11 -9.95
CA SER A 80 -2.55 -11.28 -8.72
C SER A 80 -1.99 -9.96 -8.26
N VAL A 81 -2.04 -9.70 -6.96
CA VAL A 81 -1.53 -8.49 -6.32
C VAL A 81 -0.17 -8.78 -5.68
N GLU A 82 0.78 -7.87 -5.85
CA GLU A 82 2.15 -7.88 -5.33
C GLU A 82 3.11 -8.84 -6.04
N THR A 83 2.77 -10.12 -6.12
CA THR A 83 3.60 -11.17 -6.72
C THR A 83 2.71 -12.24 -7.37
N PRO A 84 3.26 -13.14 -8.22
CA PRO A 84 2.51 -14.29 -8.71
C PRO A 84 2.26 -15.37 -7.64
N TYR A 85 2.81 -15.24 -6.44
CA TYR A 85 2.88 -16.24 -5.36
C TYR A 85 3.58 -17.55 -5.75
N HIS A 86 3.45 -17.98 -6.99
CA HIS A 86 4.24 -19.04 -7.59
C HIS A 86 4.68 -18.62 -9.00
N TRP A 87 6.00 -18.68 -9.27
CA TRP A 87 6.55 -18.19 -10.54
C TRP A 87 6.08 -18.98 -11.76
N GLN A 88 5.62 -20.20 -11.57
CA GLN A 88 5.03 -21.01 -12.66
C GLN A 88 3.54 -20.69 -12.92
N LEU A 89 2.88 -19.90 -12.10
CA LEU A 89 1.48 -19.54 -12.28
C LEU A 89 1.17 -19.06 -13.72
N PRO A 90 1.97 -18.16 -14.33
CA PRO A 90 1.73 -17.73 -15.71
C PRO A 90 1.87 -18.87 -16.73
N ARG A 91 2.73 -19.85 -16.46
CA ARG A 91 2.86 -21.05 -17.30
C ARG A 91 1.62 -21.91 -17.20
N TRP A 92 1.14 -22.19 -15.98
CA TRP A 92 -0.09 -22.98 -15.79
C TRP A 92 -1.29 -22.31 -16.45
N GLY A 93 -1.41 -20.98 -16.32
CA GLY A 93 -2.45 -20.21 -17.01
C GLY A 93 -2.41 -20.43 -18.52
N ARG A 94 -1.22 -20.28 -19.15
CA ARG A 94 -1.09 -20.51 -20.60
C ARG A 94 -1.44 -21.93 -21.04
N GLU A 95 -1.03 -22.94 -20.28
CA GLU A 95 -1.36 -24.32 -20.57
C GLU A 95 -2.88 -24.59 -20.52
N MET A 96 -3.62 -23.78 -19.75
CA MET A 96 -5.07 -23.86 -19.60
C MET A 96 -5.84 -22.85 -20.47
N GLY A 97 -5.15 -21.97 -21.21
CA GLY A 97 -5.77 -20.91 -21.98
C GLY A 97 -6.27 -19.74 -21.13
N VAL A 98 -5.81 -19.63 -19.88
CA VAL A 98 -6.14 -18.55 -18.94
C VAL A 98 -5.04 -17.51 -18.93
N LYS A 99 -5.37 -16.24 -19.14
CA LYS A 99 -4.41 -15.14 -19.09
C LYS A 99 -4.02 -14.80 -17.64
N THR A 100 -2.83 -14.24 -17.47
CA THR A 100 -2.32 -13.84 -16.17
C THR A 100 -1.88 -12.38 -16.17
N VAL A 101 -2.39 -11.61 -15.21
CA VAL A 101 -2.04 -10.21 -14.96
C VAL A 101 -1.52 -10.07 -13.54
N ILE A 102 -0.34 -9.49 -13.38
CA ILE A 102 0.28 -9.31 -12.07
C ILE A 102 0.49 -7.82 -11.83
N GLN A 103 -0.17 -7.28 -10.81
CA GLN A 103 0.12 -5.94 -10.30
C GLN A 103 1.23 -6.04 -9.25
N GLY A 104 2.49 -5.96 -9.72
CA GLY A 104 3.66 -6.22 -8.90
C GLY A 104 4.06 -5.04 -8.04
N ASN A 105 4.44 -5.29 -6.79
CA ASN A 105 5.10 -4.29 -5.96
C ASN A 105 6.63 -4.39 -6.18
N PRO A 106 7.28 -3.34 -6.69
CA PRO A 106 8.69 -3.39 -7.09
C PRO A 106 9.66 -3.87 -6.01
N GLU A 107 9.35 -3.63 -4.74
CA GLU A 107 10.17 -4.09 -3.61
C GLU A 107 10.12 -5.61 -3.36
N PHE A 108 9.14 -6.32 -3.93
CA PHE A 108 8.97 -7.75 -3.76
C PHE A 108 9.16 -8.55 -5.05
N VAL A 109 9.09 -7.89 -6.20
CA VAL A 109 9.50 -8.50 -7.47
C VAL A 109 11.02 -8.45 -7.56
N ARG A 110 11.66 -9.58 -7.77
CA ARG A 110 13.12 -9.64 -7.92
C ARG A 110 13.54 -8.84 -9.13
N HIS A 111 14.47 -7.88 -8.93
CA HIS A 111 14.92 -6.98 -9.99
C HIS A 111 15.73 -7.68 -11.08
N ASN A 112 16.37 -8.79 -10.72
CA ASN A 112 17.07 -9.62 -11.66
C ASN A 112 16.26 -10.88 -11.88
N LEU A 113 15.50 -10.92 -12.97
CA LEU A 113 14.84 -12.12 -13.44
C LEU A 113 15.79 -13.04 -14.24
N ALA A 114 17.08 -12.65 -14.40
CA ALA A 114 18.08 -13.54 -14.93
C ALA A 114 18.14 -14.83 -14.08
N GLY A 115 17.98 -15.98 -14.70
CA GLY A 115 17.79 -17.26 -14.04
C GLY A 115 16.32 -17.65 -13.81
N TYR A 116 15.39 -16.76 -14.15
CA TYR A 116 13.96 -17.07 -14.23
C TYR A 116 13.42 -17.04 -15.66
N GLU A 117 14.28 -16.95 -16.67
CA GLU A 117 13.89 -17.00 -18.09
C GLU A 117 13.15 -18.29 -18.44
N HIS A 118 13.39 -19.36 -17.68
CA HIS A 118 12.67 -20.64 -17.79
C HIS A 118 11.27 -20.56 -17.18
N LEU A 119 10.96 -19.52 -16.39
CA LEU A 119 9.65 -19.32 -15.82
C LEU A 119 8.82 -18.46 -16.77
N ALA A 120 7.59 -18.85 -16.96
CA ALA A 120 6.70 -18.10 -17.83
C ALA A 120 6.43 -16.70 -17.26
N ALA A 121 6.76 -15.65 -18.04
CA ALA A 121 6.31 -14.31 -17.72
C ALA A 121 4.77 -14.24 -17.78
N PRO A 122 4.11 -13.40 -16.97
CA PRO A 122 2.67 -13.16 -17.11
C PRO A 122 2.35 -12.53 -18.47
N ASP A 123 1.08 -12.58 -18.86
CA ASP A 123 0.62 -11.90 -20.07
C ASP A 123 0.71 -10.38 -19.93
N ALA A 124 0.59 -9.85 -18.71
CA ALA A 124 0.84 -8.45 -18.43
C ALA A 124 1.41 -8.22 -17.02
N TRP A 125 2.39 -7.31 -16.94
CA TRP A 125 2.82 -6.67 -15.71
C TRP A 125 2.15 -5.32 -15.58
N TRP A 126 1.54 -5.05 -14.41
CA TRP A 126 1.06 -3.75 -14.02
C TRP A 126 1.85 -3.24 -12.83
N TRP A 127 2.29 -1.99 -12.88
CA TRP A 127 3.10 -1.37 -11.82
C TRP A 127 2.29 -0.27 -11.15
N PRO A 128 2.16 -0.26 -9.82
CA PRO A 128 1.33 0.72 -9.12
C PRO A 128 1.90 2.14 -9.16
N THR A 129 3.19 2.29 -9.43
CA THR A 129 3.91 3.56 -9.53
C THR A 129 5.02 3.46 -10.58
N THR A 130 5.68 4.58 -10.84
CA THR A 130 6.86 4.65 -11.73
C THR A 130 8.18 4.24 -11.05
N TRP A 131 8.14 3.86 -9.77
CA TRP A 131 9.34 3.57 -8.99
C TRP A 131 10.13 2.40 -9.58
N ARG A 132 11.39 2.67 -9.96
CA ARG A 132 12.35 1.67 -10.46
C ARG A 132 11.91 0.91 -11.71
N LEU A 133 11.08 1.49 -12.56
CA LEU A 133 10.65 0.84 -13.80
C LEU A 133 11.81 0.43 -14.70
N ASP A 134 12.95 1.13 -14.61
CA ASP A 134 14.20 0.80 -15.32
C ASP A 134 14.84 -0.52 -14.90
N LYS A 135 14.43 -1.06 -13.74
CA LYS A 135 14.90 -2.33 -13.16
C LYS A 135 13.86 -3.46 -13.20
N LEU A 136 12.70 -3.19 -13.76
CA LEU A 136 11.56 -4.10 -13.75
C LEU A 136 11.27 -4.64 -15.15
N PRO A 137 10.59 -5.78 -15.28
CA PRO A 137 10.06 -6.22 -16.55
C PRO A 137 9.17 -5.17 -17.20
N ALA A 138 9.15 -5.15 -18.54
CA ALA A 138 8.25 -4.29 -19.28
C ALA A 138 6.81 -4.47 -18.82
N GLY A 139 6.11 -3.37 -18.59
CA GLY A 139 4.75 -3.39 -18.07
C GLY A 139 4.12 -2.00 -18.13
N LYS A 140 2.85 -1.94 -17.74
CA LYS A 140 2.08 -0.70 -17.74
C LYS A 140 1.99 -0.13 -16.32
N VAL A 141 2.10 1.20 -16.19
CA VAL A 141 1.78 1.86 -14.91
C VAL A 141 0.26 1.88 -14.76
N MET A 142 -0.21 1.18 -13.73
CA MET A 142 -1.61 1.07 -13.35
C MET A 142 -1.73 1.44 -11.86
N PRO A 143 -2.01 2.70 -11.54
CA PRO A 143 -2.15 3.15 -10.15
C PRO A 143 -3.22 2.34 -9.41
N VAL A 144 -3.04 2.14 -8.12
CA VAL A 144 -4.06 1.52 -7.27
C VAL A 144 -5.12 2.56 -6.94
N PRO A 145 -6.36 2.41 -7.45
CA PRO A 145 -7.41 3.40 -7.18
C PRO A 145 -7.92 3.27 -5.76
N MET A 146 -8.34 4.38 -5.18
CA MET A 146 -9.03 4.42 -3.89
C MET A 146 -10.55 4.46 -4.07
N PRO A 147 -11.32 3.95 -3.11
CA PRO A 147 -12.76 4.11 -3.09
C PRO A 147 -13.18 5.59 -3.13
N ASP A 148 -14.39 5.83 -3.63
CA ASP A 148 -14.96 7.18 -3.74
C ASP A 148 -15.59 7.60 -2.40
N HIS A 149 -14.75 7.85 -1.39
CA HIS A 149 -15.19 8.35 -0.09
C HIS A 149 -15.23 9.87 -0.05
N GLU A 150 -16.16 10.39 0.74
CA GLU A 150 -16.17 11.81 1.09
C GLU A 150 -14.94 12.17 1.94
N PRO A 151 -14.33 13.32 1.69
CA PRO A 151 -13.24 13.80 2.53
C PRO A 151 -13.68 14.04 3.99
N THR A 152 -12.86 13.59 4.94
CA THR A 152 -13.08 13.75 6.38
C THR A 152 -11.88 14.35 7.10
N GLY A 153 -10.90 14.84 6.34
CA GLY A 153 -9.76 15.56 6.89
C GLY A 153 -10.20 16.75 7.76
N ALA A 154 -9.43 17.04 8.79
CA ALA A 154 -9.77 18.13 9.73
C ALA A 154 -9.73 19.50 9.04
N SER A 155 -10.67 20.36 9.39
CA SER A 155 -10.72 21.76 8.97
C SER A 155 -10.68 22.67 10.18
N GLY A 156 -9.51 23.25 10.49
CA GLY A 156 -9.34 24.16 11.62
C GLY A 156 -9.12 23.47 12.98
N GLY A 157 -8.97 24.26 14.04
CA GLY A 157 -8.57 23.77 15.36
C GLY A 157 -7.06 23.50 15.48
N PRO A 158 -6.61 22.89 16.61
CA PRO A 158 -5.23 22.51 16.81
C PRO A 158 -4.76 21.51 15.74
N LEU A 159 -3.51 21.60 15.32
CA LEU A 159 -2.95 20.70 14.31
C LEU A 159 -3.00 19.23 14.80
N ARG A 160 -3.59 18.38 14.00
CA ARG A 160 -3.68 16.93 14.22
C ARG A 160 -2.80 16.22 13.24
N ILE A 161 -1.81 15.49 13.75
CA ILE A 161 -0.89 14.70 12.94
C ILE A 161 -1.09 13.22 13.23
N MET A 162 -1.01 12.40 12.21
CA MET A 162 -1.06 10.95 12.35
C MET A 162 0.18 10.29 11.75
N HIS A 163 0.50 9.08 12.20
CA HIS A 163 1.56 8.25 11.69
C HIS A 163 1.10 6.81 11.58
N SER A 164 1.47 6.15 10.48
CA SER A 164 1.28 4.71 10.29
C SER A 164 2.63 4.00 10.46
N THR A 165 2.78 3.24 11.53
CA THR A 165 4.06 2.57 11.85
C THR A 165 4.44 1.52 10.83
N GLY A 166 3.46 0.83 10.27
CA GLY A 166 3.71 -0.31 9.39
C GLY A 166 4.50 -1.41 10.11
N LYS A 167 5.04 -2.34 9.33
CA LYS A 167 5.87 -3.43 9.85
C LYS A 167 7.32 -2.95 10.03
N ARG A 168 7.82 -2.89 11.27
CA ARG A 168 9.21 -2.43 11.58
C ARG A 168 10.31 -3.40 11.13
N ALA A 169 9.96 -4.66 10.82
CA ALA A 169 10.91 -5.74 10.51
C ALA A 169 11.84 -5.50 9.30
N PHE A 170 11.52 -4.54 8.43
CA PHE A 170 12.32 -4.20 7.25
C PHE A 170 12.94 -2.81 7.41
N ALA A 171 13.94 -2.69 8.29
CA ALA A 171 14.71 -1.46 8.51
C ALA A 171 13.81 -0.23 8.78
N ASP A 172 12.70 -0.42 9.49
CA ASP A 172 11.73 0.63 9.82
C ASP A 172 11.36 1.48 8.59
N ARG A 173 10.83 0.81 7.57
CA ARG A 173 10.52 1.41 6.25
C ARG A 173 9.74 2.72 6.35
N ASN A 174 8.79 2.81 7.28
CA ASN A 174 7.94 4.00 7.43
C ASN A 174 8.60 5.11 8.26
N GLY A 175 9.81 4.88 8.80
CA GLY A 175 10.57 5.88 9.56
C GLY A 175 9.95 6.21 10.92
N THR A 176 9.39 5.22 11.60
CA THR A 176 8.77 5.39 12.92
C THR A 176 9.75 5.92 13.96
N ASP A 177 11.02 5.51 13.91
CA ASP A 177 12.09 6.02 14.77
C ASP A 177 12.35 7.52 14.54
N ILE A 178 12.31 7.99 13.28
CA ILE A 178 12.41 9.40 12.92
C ILE A 178 11.20 10.18 13.44
N PHE A 179 10.00 9.61 13.25
CA PHE A 179 8.76 10.20 13.76
C PHE A 179 8.81 10.38 15.28
N ILE A 180 9.20 9.35 16.04
CA ILE A 180 9.36 9.41 17.50
C ILE A 180 10.39 10.46 17.90
N SER A 181 11.53 10.51 17.20
CA SER A 181 12.56 11.52 17.46
C SER A 181 12.08 12.94 17.19
N MET A 182 11.30 13.12 16.12
CA MET A 182 10.65 14.38 15.80
C MET A 182 9.72 14.84 16.93
N LEU A 183 8.92 13.93 17.48
CA LEU A 183 8.01 14.25 18.57
C LEU A 183 8.75 14.82 19.79
N SER A 184 9.93 14.33 20.12
CA SER A 184 10.77 14.84 21.22
C SER A 184 11.24 16.29 20.98
N ALA A 185 11.32 16.70 19.73
CA ALA A 185 11.75 18.04 19.32
C ALA A 185 10.59 19.04 19.14
N LEU A 186 9.35 18.58 19.10
CA LEU A 186 8.18 19.45 18.92
C LEU A 186 8.01 20.44 20.09
N ARG A 187 7.67 21.68 19.75
CA ARG A 187 7.41 22.79 20.70
C ARG A 187 6.09 23.49 20.38
N ALA A 188 5.21 22.81 19.66
CA ALA A 188 3.88 23.30 19.31
C ALA A 188 2.81 22.44 19.98
N ASP A 189 1.63 23.01 20.16
CA ASP A 189 0.45 22.27 20.61
C ASP A 189 -0.13 21.49 19.42
N VAL A 190 0.09 20.18 19.41
CA VAL A 190 -0.37 19.29 18.35
C VAL A 190 -1.01 18.04 18.94
N HIS A 191 -2.05 17.54 18.29
CA HIS A 191 -2.61 16.23 18.59
C HIS A 191 -1.89 15.17 17.74
N VAL A 192 -1.48 14.06 18.34
CA VAL A 192 -0.77 12.99 17.69
C VAL A 192 -1.54 11.68 17.78
N SER A 193 -1.74 11.03 16.64
CA SER A 193 -2.30 9.69 16.54
C SER A 193 -1.28 8.78 15.85
N ALA A 194 -1.09 7.57 16.37
CA ALA A 194 -0.22 6.60 15.71
C ALA A 194 -0.93 5.24 15.63
N PHE A 195 -0.84 4.61 14.47
CA PHE A 195 -1.52 3.36 14.15
C PHE A 195 -0.51 2.30 13.73
N GLY A 196 -0.66 1.10 14.27
CA GLY A 196 0.20 -0.03 13.93
C GLY A 196 -0.41 -1.35 14.37
N LEU A 197 -0.10 -2.42 13.63
CA LEU A 197 -0.71 -3.74 13.86
C LEU A 197 0.03 -4.61 14.87
N ASP A 198 1.33 -4.47 15.02
CA ASP A 198 2.15 -5.49 15.69
C ASP A 198 3.13 -4.94 16.73
N TYR A 199 3.06 -3.67 17.07
CA TYR A 199 4.08 -3.10 17.96
C TYR A 199 3.50 -2.03 18.85
N CYS A 200 3.70 -2.22 20.15
CA CYS A 200 3.73 -1.10 21.07
C CYS A 200 4.68 -0.06 20.50
N LEU A 201 4.18 1.14 20.25
CA LEU A 201 5.09 2.26 20.14
C LEU A 201 5.89 2.24 21.44
N PRO A 202 7.23 2.22 21.38
CA PRO A 202 8.04 2.27 22.60
C PRO A 202 7.54 3.45 23.43
N GLU A 203 7.69 3.40 24.76
CA GLU A 203 7.27 4.49 25.63
C GLU A 203 7.68 5.82 25.01
N MET A 204 6.68 6.49 24.42
CA MET A 204 6.95 7.73 23.74
C MET A 204 7.13 8.82 24.77
N PRO A 205 8.11 9.70 24.61
CA PRO A 205 8.19 10.88 25.45
C PRO A 205 6.87 11.62 25.29
N ARG A 206 6.17 11.88 26.40
CA ARG A 206 4.93 12.64 26.42
C ARG A 206 5.24 14.09 26.78
N PRO A 207 5.54 14.96 25.82
CA PRO A 207 5.58 16.38 26.07
C PRO A 207 4.21 16.85 26.55
N ARG A 208 4.13 17.92 27.31
CA ARG A 208 2.86 18.52 27.72
C ARG A 208 2.08 18.95 26.48
N GLY A 209 0.80 18.55 26.37
CA GLY A 209 -0.10 18.96 25.30
C GLY A 209 -0.38 17.89 24.23
N TRP A 210 0.06 16.65 24.43
CA TRP A 210 -0.17 15.57 23.47
C TRP A 210 -1.32 14.64 23.87
N THR A 211 -2.11 14.30 22.87
CA THR A 211 -2.96 13.11 22.93
C THR A 211 -2.35 12.05 22.03
N LEU A 212 -1.93 10.93 22.59
CA LEU A 212 -1.47 9.78 21.85
C LEU A 212 -2.56 8.73 21.85
N SER A 213 -3.12 8.45 20.69
CA SER A 213 -3.94 7.27 20.47
C SER A 213 -3.08 6.21 19.81
N VAL A 214 -2.94 5.06 20.45
CA VAL A 214 -2.27 3.89 19.89
C VAL A 214 -3.32 2.81 19.71
N GLU A 215 -3.56 2.43 18.47
CA GLU A 215 -4.38 1.26 18.15
C GLU A 215 -3.47 0.12 17.70
N GLU A 216 -3.35 -0.89 18.54
CA GLU A 216 -2.50 -2.06 18.30
C GLU A 216 -3.21 -3.14 17.47
N GLN A 217 -4.53 -3.11 17.44
CA GLN A 217 -5.36 -4.02 16.67
C GLN A 217 -6.01 -3.27 15.52
N GLY A 218 -6.18 -3.95 14.38
CA GLY A 218 -6.80 -3.34 13.21
C GLY A 218 -8.16 -2.75 13.56
N VAL A 219 -8.37 -1.51 13.16
CA VAL A 219 -9.65 -0.82 13.30
C VAL A 219 -10.68 -1.56 12.46
N GLU A 220 -11.84 -1.83 12.98
CA GLU A 220 -12.92 -2.53 12.26
C GLU A 220 -13.28 -1.81 10.96
N ASP A 221 -13.33 -0.49 11.01
CA ASP A 221 -13.35 0.39 9.84
C ASP A 221 -12.07 1.23 9.80
N ARG A 222 -11.08 0.80 9.03
CA ARG A 222 -9.78 1.47 8.91
C ARG A 222 -9.87 2.90 8.38
N TRP A 223 -10.95 3.27 7.72
CA TRP A 223 -11.13 4.61 7.17
C TRP A 223 -11.28 5.65 8.27
N THR A 224 -11.80 5.25 9.44
CA THR A 224 -11.96 6.13 10.60
C THR A 224 -10.62 6.61 11.19
N MET A 225 -9.50 5.92 10.90
CA MET A 225 -8.17 6.38 11.31
C MET A 225 -7.81 7.74 10.71
N TYR A 226 -8.33 8.04 9.53
CA TYR A 226 -8.06 9.29 8.80
C TYR A 226 -9.02 10.42 9.15
N ASP A 227 -10.11 10.10 9.86
CA ASP A 227 -11.11 11.09 10.21
C ASP A 227 -10.55 12.16 11.12
N ASN A 228 -10.86 13.40 10.79
CA ASN A 228 -10.46 14.56 11.58
C ASN A 228 -8.93 14.68 11.77
N GLN A 229 -8.14 14.20 10.82
CA GLN A 229 -6.69 14.37 10.77
C GLN A 229 -6.33 15.48 9.78
N HIS A 230 -5.26 16.25 10.08
CA HIS A 230 -4.75 17.27 9.17
C HIS A 230 -3.64 16.73 8.28
N ILE A 231 -2.67 16.01 8.86
CA ILE A 231 -1.47 15.54 8.17
C ILE A 231 -1.16 14.11 8.57
N LEU A 232 -0.93 13.24 7.56
CA LEU A 232 -0.22 11.99 7.73
C LEU A 232 1.28 12.24 7.56
N VAL A 233 2.06 11.98 8.60
CA VAL A 233 3.52 12.14 8.62
C VAL A 233 4.16 10.78 8.42
N LEU A 234 4.77 10.56 7.26
CA LEU A 234 5.47 9.33 6.90
C LEU A 234 6.91 9.66 6.46
N PRO A 235 7.89 9.67 7.38
CA PRO A 235 9.30 9.82 7.00
C PRO A 235 9.82 8.52 6.36
N ARG A 236 9.10 8.04 5.34
CA ARG A 236 9.25 6.75 4.69
C ARG A 236 10.55 6.68 3.91
N ARG A 237 11.35 5.68 4.21
CA ARG A 237 12.71 5.53 3.69
C ARG A 237 12.78 5.01 2.27
N TYR A 238 11.88 4.12 1.88
CA TYR A 238 11.86 3.48 0.55
C TYR A 238 10.53 2.76 0.29
N GLY A 239 10.29 2.38 -0.97
CA GLY A 239 9.18 1.53 -1.38
C GLY A 239 8.34 2.14 -2.50
N GLY A 240 7.71 1.30 -3.31
CA GLY A 240 6.91 1.70 -4.45
C GLY A 240 5.51 2.16 -4.07
N LEU A 241 4.70 1.25 -3.55
CA LEU A 241 3.32 1.54 -3.14
C LEU A 241 3.26 1.95 -1.67
N CYS A 242 2.45 2.94 -1.34
CA CYS A 242 2.17 3.36 0.02
C CYS A 242 0.65 3.53 0.22
N LEU A 243 -0.04 2.45 0.57
CA LEU A 243 -1.48 2.49 0.79
C LEU A 243 -1.89 3.53 1.84
N PRO A 244 -1.24 3.64 3.03
CA PRO A 244 -1.61 4.68 3.99
C PRO A 244 -1.56 6.10 3.43
N ALA A 245 -0.62 6.40 2.52
CA ALA A 245 -0.55 7.71 1.87
C ALA A 245 -1.74 7.92 0.93
N LEU A 246 -2.08 6.93 0.10
CA LEU A 246 -3.22 6.98 -0.80
C LEU A 246 -4.56 7.06 -0.04
N GLU A 247 -4.69 6.28 1.02
CA GLU A 247 -5.86 6.28 1.90
C GLU A 247 -6.06 7.63 2.57
N ALA A 248 -5.01 8.18 3.20
CA ALA A 248 -5.04 9.50 3.81
C ALA A 248 -5.41 10.59 2.80
N ALA A 249 -4.73 10.59 1.64
CA ALA A 249 -4.99 11.55 0.57
C ALA A 249 -6.44 11.44 0.07
N SER A 250 -7.00 10.23 -0.04
CA SER A 250 -8.39 10.02 -0.46
C SER A 250 -9.42 10.56 0.53
N ARG A 251 -9.04 10.69 1.80
CA ARG A 251 -9.87 11.27 2.87
C ARG A 251 -9.63 12.77 3.05
N GLY A 252 -8.82 13.40 2.20
CA GLY A 252 -8.52 14.82 2.30
C GLY A 252 -7.55 15.16 3.43
N VAL A 253 -6.70 14.22 3.83
CA VAL A 253 -5.60 14.42 4.76
C VAL A 253 -4.34 14.76 3.96
N ALA A 254 -3.61 15.81 4.33
CA ALA A 254 -2.33 16.13 3.71
C ALA A 254 -1.31 15.01 4.01
N VAL A 255 -0.43 14.71 3.08
CA VAL A 255 0.57 13.65 3.24
C VAL A 255 1.97 14.26 3.17
N LEU A 256 2.75 14.10 4.23
CA LEU A 256 4.14 14.58 4.33
C LEU A 256 5.10 13.39 4.25
N MET A 257 5.95 13.39 3.21
CA MET A 257 6.94 12.33 2.96
C MET A 257 8.30 12.91 2.52
N PRO A 258 9.38 12.11 2.55
CA PRO A 258 10.66 12.51 1.97
C PRO A 258 10.54 12.77 0.46
N ASN A 259 11.22 13.82 -0.03
CA ASN A 259 11.31 14.13 -1.45
C ASN A 259 12.23 13.14 -2.17
N CYS A 260 11.67 12.03 -2.55
CA CYS A 260 12.34 10.95 -3.29
C CYS A 260 11.29 10.09 -4.01
N SER A 261 11.70 9.47 -5.12
CA SER A 261 10.79 8.61 -5.90
C SER A 261 10.35 7.37 -5.10
N PRO A 262 9.04 7.05 -5.14
CA PRO A 262 7.93 7.68 -5.87
C PRO A 262 7.11 8.66 -5.01
N ASN A 263 7.61 9.10 -3.86
CA ASN A 263 6.85 9.87 -2.88
C ASN A 263 6.32 11.19 -3.44
N GLU A 264 7.02 11.79 -4.42
CA GLU A 264 6.57 12.98 -5.13
C GLU A 264 5.24 12.83 -5.86
N THR A 265 4.83 11.59 -6.12
CA THR A 265 3.52 11.26 -6.72
C THR A 265 2.48 10.81 -5.69
N LEU A 266 2.87 10.68 -4.43
CA LEU A 266 2.04 10.16 -3.34
C LEU A 266 1.77 11.18 -2.23
N ALA A 267 2.57 12.23 -2.14
CA ALA A 267 2.57 13.19 -1.05
C ALA A 267 2.33 14.63 -1.53
N SER A 268 1.49 15.34 -0.82
CA SER A 268 1.20 16.77 -1.05
C SER A 268 2.20 17.71 -0.36
N LEU A 269 2.97 17.18 0.58
CA LEU A 269 4.03 17.89 1.29
C LEU A 269 5.31 17.05 1.22
N LEU A 270 6.42 17.69 0.86
CA LEU A 270 7.70 17.01 0.69
C LEU A 270 8.76 17.63 1.61
N ILE A 271 9.58 16.78 2.21
CA ILE A 271 10.74 17.18 3.01
C ILE A 271 12.02 16.60 2.42
N GLU A 272 13.07 17.43 2.31
CA GLU A 272 14.33 17.01 1.73
C GLU A 272 15.05 15.97 2.61
N PRO A 273 15.46 14.82 2.07
CA PRO A 273 16.27 13.86 2.81
C PRO A 273 17.70 14.40 3.02
N ARG A 274 18.25 14.16 4.21
CA ARG A 274 19.63 14.56 4.55
C ARG A 274 20.65 13.48 4.28
N ARG A 275 20.20 12.25 4.15
CA ARG A 275 21.07 11.10 3.95
C ARG A 275 20.43 10.07 3.07
N THR A 276 21.24 9.48 2.20
CA THR A 276 20.87 8.30 1.41
C THR A 276 21.81 7.16 1.76
N ARG A 277 21.27 5.96 1.93
CA ARG A 277 22.00 4.72 2.12
C ARG A 277 21.47 3.66 1.18
N THR A 278 22.33 2.77 0.72
CA THR A 278 21.89 1.59 0.00
C THR A 278 21.59 0.46 0.99
N LEU A 279 20.41 -0.12 0.90
CA LEU A 279 20.00 -1.29 1.68
C LEU A 279 19.98 -2.51 0.77
N ASN A 280 20.41 -3.65 1.32
CA ASN A 280 20.28 -4.95 0.68
C ASN A 280 18.98 -5.60 1.18
N LEU A 281 17.96 -5.65 0.35
CA LEU A 281 16.71 -6.33 0.62
C LEU A 281 16.66 -7.67 -0.13
N PRO A 282 15.76 -8.60 0.25
CA PRO A 282 15.57 -9.85 -0.49
C PRO A 282 15.30 -9.64 -1.99
N ALA A 283 14.65 -8.54 -2.34
CA ALA A 283 14.35 -8.13 -3.71
C ALA A 283 15.50 -7.38 -4.42
N GLY A 284 16.65 -7.22 -3.78
CA GLY A 284 17.82 -6.51 -4.31
C GLY A 284 18.15 -5.23 -3.56
N GLN A 285 19.10 -4.47 -4.12
CA GLN A 285 19.54 -3.21 -3.53
C GLN A 285 18.51 -2.09 -3.77
N VAL A 286 18.23 -1.32 -2.72
CA VAL A 286 17.37 -0.14 -2.78
C VAL A 286 18.02 1.03 -2.06
N ASP A 287 17.78 2.24 -2.54
CA ASP A 287 18.16 3.43 -1.80
C ASP A 287 17.14 3.73 -0.70
N SER A 288 17.68 4.02 0.47
CA SER A 288 16.95 4.39 1.68
C SER A 288 17.24 5.85 2.00
N TYR A 289 16.22 6.65 2.10
CA TYR A 289 16.29 8.10 2.31
C TYR A 289 15.94 8.42 3.78
N GLU A 290 16.80 9.19 4.44
CA GLU A 290 16.61 9.59 5.83
C GLU A 290 16.43 11.11 5.92
N VAL A 291 15.31 11.55 6.47
CA VAL A 291 15.09 12.95 6.82
C VAL A 291 15.64 13.23 8.22
N ASN A 292 16.01 14.49 8.48
CA ASN A 292 16.40 14.91 9.81
C ASN A 292 15.15 15.18 10.65
N HIS A 293 15.06 14.59 11.83
CA HIS A 293 13.93 14.75 12.73
C HIS A 293 13.71 16.19 13.22
N LEU A 294 14.78 17.00 13.32
CA LEU A 294 14.67 18.41 13.69
C LEU A 294 14.09 19.24 12.54
N ASP A 295 14.47 18.95 11.29
CA ASP A 295 13.87 19.60 10.12
C ASP A 295 12.40 19.25 10.04
N LEU A 296 12.05 17.97 10.25
CA LEU A 296 10.66 17.51 10.28
C LEU A 296 9.86 18.20 11.38
N ALA A 297 10.42 18.33 12.59
CA ALA A 297 9.78 19.05 13.69
C ALA A 297 9.55 20.53 13.35
N ARG A 298 10.55 21.19 12.74
CA ARG A 298 10.43 22.59 12.30
C ARG A 298 9.28 22.75 11.29
N ASP A 299 9.17 21.87 10.30
CA ASP A 299 8.13 21.93 9.29
C ASP A 299 6.74 21.72 9.91
N ILE A 300 6.58 20.78 10.83
CA ILE A 300 5.33 20.57 11.57
C ILE A 300 4.96 21.80 12.40
N MET A 301 5.93 22.44 13.08
CA MET A 301 5.68 23.68 13.83
C MET A 301 5.27 24.83 12.90
N GLN A 302 5.84 24.94 11.73
CA GLN A 302 5.45 25.91 10.72
C GLN A 302 4.01 25.67 10.25
N TYR A 303 3.63 24.42 9.97
CA TYR A 303 2.27 24.08 9.58
C TYR A 303 1.26 24.37 10.70
N ALA A 304 1.63 24.18 11.97
CA ALA A 304 0.77 24.53 13.10
C ALA A 304 0.44 26.05 13.15
N THR A 305 1.30 26.89 12.60
CA THR A 305 1.12 28.35 12.54
C THR A 305 0.57 28.87 11.20
N THR A 306 0.45 27.99 10.20
CA THR A 306 0.01 28.36 8.84
C THR A 306 -1.12 27.45 8.35
N PRO A 307 -2.34 27.57 8.90
CA PRO A 307 -3.46 26.68 8.53
C PRO A 307 -3.80 26.66 7.04
N SER A 308 -3.59 27.77 6.33
CA SER A 308 -3.84 27.86 4.89
C SER A 308 -2.93 26.92 4.07
N ALA A 309 -1.69 26.70 4.50
CA ALA A 309 -0.79 25.75 3.85
C ALA A 309 -1.29 24.31 3.97
N ILE A 310 -1.87 23.97 5.13
CA ILE A 310 -2.49 22.67 5.34
C ILE A 310 -3.71 22.48 4.45
N THR A 311 -4.62 23.46 4.41
CA THR A 311 -5.80 23.39 3.55
C THR A 311 -5.42 23.21 2.07
N GLN A 312 -4.40 23.92 1.60
CA GLN A 312 -3.90 23.78 0.25
C GLN A 312 -3.32 22.37 0.02
N ALA A 313 -2.52 21.83 0.96
CA ALA A 313 -1.96 20.50 0.86
C ALA A 313 -3.04 19.40 0.89
N GLN A 314 -4.10 19.58 1.67
CA GLN A 314 -5.26 18.67 1.69
C GLN A 314 -5.97 18.63 0.33
N GLN A 315 -6.19 19.80 -0.28
CA GLN A 315 -6.78 19.89 -1.62
C GLN A 315 -5.88 19.23 -2.68
N GLN A 316 -4.57 19.45 -2.58
CA GLN A 316 -3.60 18.79 -3.47
C GLN A 316 -3.63 17.27 -3.28
N SER A 317 -3.69 16.77 -2.05
CA SER A 317 -3.82 15.33 -1.77
C SER A 317 -5.02 14.71 -2.50
N LEU A 318 -6.19 15.35 -2.42
CA LEU A 318 -7.39 14.88 -3.12
C LEU A 318 -7.21 14.81 -4.65
N GLN A 319 -6.43 15.72 -5.24
CA GLN A 319 -6.16 15.75 -6.68
C GLN A 319 -5.14 14.68 -7.13
N MET A 320 -4.26 14.24 -6.23
CA MET A 320 -3.23 13.24 -6.54
C MET A 320 -3.78 11.82 -6.55
N VAL A 321 -4.92 11.56 -5.93
CA VAL A 321 -5.49 10.23 -5.80
C VAL A 321 -6.33 9.85 -7.01
N THR A 322 -6.03 8.68 -7.58
CA THR A 322 -6.93 8.06 -8.54
C THR A 322 -8.10 7.37 -7.83
N ARG A 323 -9.29 7.43 -8.43
CA ARG A 323 -10.52 6.88 -7.88
C ARG A 323 -11.07 5.74 -8.73
N TRP A 324 -11.81 4.82 -8.11
CA TRP A 324 -12.47 3.74 -8.84
C TRP A 324 -13.51 4.26 -9.84
N SER A 325 -14.21 5.35 -9.53
CA SER A 325 -15.15 6.01 -10.47
C SER A 325 -14.49 6.36 -11.81
N THR A 326 -13.20 6.68 -11.81
CA THR A 326 -12.46 7.00 -13.06
C THR A 326 -11.66 5.82 -13.59
N MET A 327 -11.18 4.92 -12.73
CA MET A 327 -10.24 3.87 -13.13
C MET A 327 -10.89 2.52 -13.44
N ARG A 328 -12.11 2.28 -12.97
CA ARG A 328 -12.78 0.99 -13.19
C ARG A 328 -12.86 0.60 -14.66
N GLN A 329 -13.27 1.52 -15.51
CA GLN A 329 -13.35 1.24 -16.95
C GLN A 329 -11.97 1.03 -17.56
N VAL A 330 -10.96 1.80 -17.13
CA VAL A 330 -9.57 1.64 -17.58
C VAL A 330 -9.06 0.23 -17.25
N TYR A 331 -9.34 -0.29 -16.06
CA TYR A 331 -8.99 -1.66 -15.68
C TYR A 331 -9.69 -2.71 -16.54
N LEU A 332 -11.01 -2.53 -16.82
CA LEU A 332 -11.75 -3.43 -17.68
C LEU A 332 -11.22 -3.43 -19.13
N ASP A 333 -10.90 -2.27 -19.68
CA ASP A 333 -10.34 -2.14 -21.02
C ASP A 333 -8.96 -2.78 -21.12
N GLU A 334 -8.11 -2.65 -20.07
CA GLU A 334 -6.80 -3.29 -20.02
C GLU A 334 -6.92 -4.82 -19.91
N PHE A 335 -7.86 -5.36 -19.13
CA PHE A 335 -8.13 -6.79 -19.14
C PHE A 335 -8.62 -7.26 -20.50
N ALA A 336 -9.50 -6.54 -21.15
CA ALA A 336 -9.96 -6.87 -22.50
C ALA A 336 -8.81 -6.89 -23.51
N ARG A 337 -7.85 -5.95 -23.40
CA ARG A 337 -6.63 -5.92 -24.24
C ARG A 337 -5.73 -7.13 -24.00
N VAL A 338 -5.59 -7.59 -22.76
CA VAL A 338 -4.80 -8.79 -22.44
C VAL A 338 -5.46 -10.05 -23.00
N LEU A 339 -6.78 -10.07 -23.08
CA LEU A 339 -7.54 -11.21 -23.63
C LEU A 339 -7.55 -11.26 -25.17
N ALA A 340 -7.39 -10.12 -25.84
CA ALA A 340 -7.30 -10.03 -27.30
C ALA A 340 -5.97 -10.56 -27.83
#